data_33abaf2a59f86ed32f8bef077d6a6e6e
#
_entry.id   33abaf2a59f86ed32f8bef077d6a6e6e
#
_cell.length_a   1.000
_cell.length_b   1.000
_cell.length_c   1.000
_cell.angle_alpha   90.00
_cell.angle_beta   90.00
_cell.angle_gamma   90.00
#
_symmetry.space_group_name_H-M   'P 1'
#
loop_
_entity.id
_entity.type
_entity.pdbx_description
1 polymer ?
#
loop_
_entity_poly.entity_id
_entity_poly.type
_entity_poly.pdbx_seq_one_letter_code
_entity_poly.pdbx_strand_id
1 'polypeptide(L)'
;MKTYRIAVIAGDGIGKEVIPAGMSVLNMAAEQGNFRCEFTELPWGCDYYLQTGRMMDEDGLSRVKAFDAIYLGAIGDPRVPDHISARDLILPFRQRLGQYVNLRPMRLLSGITSPLANRGTADIDMICVRENSEGEYCGIGGRLHAGTPDELAEQTGVFTRRGIERIVRYAFKIAEGRPRRMLASATKSNALQHVMVLWDEVVAGVAKEFPEVELRKYHVDALAARMITHPQTLDVIVASNLFGDILTDIGSAISGSLGVAPGGNINPERTTPSMFEPIHGSAPDIAGKGIANPIAAIWAGAMMLDHLGERAAHDRILQAIESVLSDERVKTPDLGGRATTAEMTAAVTSALMASSKQPA
;
A
#
# COMPACT_ATOMS: atom_id res chain seq x y z
N MET A 1 18.53 -21.55 -9.86
CA MET A 1 17.77 -20.29 -10.03
C MET A 1 16.56 -20.37 -9.13
N LYS A 2 16.35 -19.37 -8.29
CA LYS A 2 15.21 -19.32 -7.37
C LYS A 2 13.95 -18.95 -8.14
N THR A 3 12.83 -19.60 -7.84
CA THR A 3 11.53 -19.33 -8.49
C THR A 3 10.52 -18.93 -7.44
N TYR A 4 9.81 -17.83 -7.70
CA TYR A 4 8.72 -17.32 -6.87
C TYR A 4 7.39 -17.51 -7.59
N ARG A 5 6.44 -18.15 -6.93
CA ARG A 5 5.07 -18.30 -7.43
C ARG A 5 4.22 -17.13 -6.93
N ILE A 6 3.66 -16.38 -7.84
CA ILE A 6 2.93 -15.14 -7.54
C ILE A 6 1.50 -15.27 -8.03
N ALA A 7 0.53 -15.17 -7.11
CA ALA A 7 -0.88 -15.04 -7.45
C ALA A 7 -1.13 -13.62 -7.95
N VAL A 8 -1.67 -13.46 -9.15
CA VAL A 8 -1.98 -12.17 -9.75
C VAL A 8 -3.48 -11.97 -9.79
N ILE A 9 -3.94 -10.87 -9.23
CA ILE A 9 -5.33 -10.44 -9.26
C ILE A 9 -5.35 -9.04 -9.85
N ALA A 10 -5.52 -8.93 -11.16
CA ALA A 10 -5.58 -7.63 -11.83
C ALA A 10 -6.78 -6.79 -11.33
N GLY A 11 -7.87 -7.46 -10.98
CA GLY A 11 -9.08 -6.83 -10.46
C GLY A 11 -9.84 -6.05 -11.52
N ASP A 12 -10.19 -4.80 -11.19
CA ASP A 12 -11.14 -3.98 -11.94
C ASP A 12 -10.47 -2.75 -12.55
N GLY A 13 -11.18 -2.11 -13.48
CA GLY A 13 -10.79 -0.83 -14.05
C GLY A 13 -9.36 -0.79 -14.56
N ILE A 14 -8.60 0.21 -14.13
CA ILE A 14 -7.18 0.41 -14.53
C ILE A 14 -6.25 -0.70 -14.00
N GLY A 15 -6.68 -1.51 -13.00
CA GLY A 15 -5.90 -2.65 -12.55
C GLY A 15 -5.52 -3.61 -13.68
N LYS A 16 -6.42 -3.76 -14.66
CA LYS A 16 -6.20 -4.58 -15.88
C LYS A 16 -5.14 -4.02 -16.82
N GLU A 17 -4.76 -2.75 -16.66
CA GLU A 17 -3.72 -2.07 -17.45
C GLU A 17 -2.39 -2.01 -16.68
N VAL A 18 -2.43 -1.62 -15.39
CA VAL A 18 -1.21 -1.37 -14.61
C VAL A 18 -0.55 -2.64 -14.08
N ILE A 19 -1.30 -3.74 -13.87
CA ILE A 19 -0.73 -5.01 -13.40
C ILE A 19 0.09 -5.70 -14.51
N PRO A 20 -0.37 -5.86 -15.75
CA PRO A 20 0.48 -6.34 -16.84
C PRO A 20 1.74 -5.49 -17.05
N ALA A 21 1.63 -4.16 -16.90
CA ALA A 21 2.76 -3.24 -16.92
C ALA A 21 3.79 -3.58 -15.82
N GLY A 22 3.32 -3.75 -14.59
CA GLY A 22 4.16 -4.17 -13.46
C GLY A 22 4.82 -5.52 -13.69
N MET A 23 4.06 -6.53 -14.14
CA MET A 23 4.60 -7.87 -14.44
C MET A 23 5.72 -7.83 -15.49
N SER A 24 5.61 -6.98 -16.50
CA SER A 24 6.66 -6.79 -17.53
C SER A 24 7.97 -6.30 -16.90
N VAL A 25 7.91 -5.30 -16.02
CA VAL A 25 9.09 -4.76 -15.33
C VAL A 25 9.68 -5.78 -14.35
N LEU A 26 8.82 -6.50 -13.61
CA LEU A 26 9.25 -7.54 -12.68
C LEU A 26 9.96 -8.70 -13.37
N ASN A 27 9.49 -9.13 -14.55
CA ASN A 27 10.16 -10.16 -15.36
C ASN A 27 11.56 -9.69 -15.78
N MET A 28 11.68 -8.45 -16.27
CA MET A 28 12.98 -7.88 -16.63
C MET A 28 13.93 -7.83 -15.43
N ALA A 29 13.44 -7.42 -14.27
CA ALA A 29 14.25 -7.39 -13.04
C ALA A 29 14.67 -8.79 -12.58
N ALA A 30 13.80 -9.79 -12.79
CA ALA A 30 14.07 -11.19 -12.46
C ALA A 30 15.18 -11.78 -13.34
N GLU A 31 15.13 -11.53 -14.65
CA GLU A 31 16.20 -11.94 -15.59
C GLU A 31 17.55 -11.40 -15.17
N GLN A 32 17.62 -10.12 -14.78
CA GLN A 32 18.86 -9.48 -14.31
C GLN A 32 19.32 -9.99 -12.94
N GLY A 33 18.38 -10.39 -12.07
CA GLY A 33 18.63 -10.86 -10.71
C GLY A 33 18.91 -12.36 -10.60
N ASN A 34 18.89 -13.10 -11.71
CA ASN A 34 19.03 -14.56 -11.74
C ASN A 34 17.99 -15.32 -10.86
N PHE A 35 16.75 -14.82 -10.84
CA PHE A 35 15.59 -15.48 -10.28
C PHE A 35 14.44 -15.51 -11.29
N ARG A 36 13.33 -16.14 -10.97
CA ARG A 36 12.15 -16.23 -11.85
C ARG A 36 10.88 -15.90 -11.06
N CYS A 37 9.98 -15.15 -11.69
CA CYS A 37 8.60 -14.96 -11.22
C CYS A 37 7.66 -15.82 -12.07
N GLU A 38 6.92 -16.70 -11.45
CA GLU A 38 5.84 -17.48 -12.08
C GLU A 38 4.51 -16.89 -11.67
N PHE A 39 3.88 -16.19 -12.61
CA PHE A 39 2.60 -15.52 -12.39
C PHE A 39 1.43 -16.46 -12.71
N THR A 40 0.47 -16.54 -11.79
CA THR A 40 -0.80 -17.23 -12.01
C THR A 40 -1.93 -16.22 -11.85
N GLU A 41 -2.62 -15.95 -12.93
CA GLU A 41 -3.74 -15.00 -12.93
C GLU A 41 -4.99 -15.65 -12.32
N LEU A 42 -5.64 -14.91 -11.42
CA LEU A 42 -6.90 -15.24 -10.79
C LEU A 42 -7.93 -14.18 -11.19
N PRO A 43 -9.05 -14.55 -11.84
CA PRO A 43 -9.99 -13.60 -12.44
C PRO A 43 -10.92 -12.94 -11.42
N TRP A 44 -10.45 -12.70 -10.20
CA TRP A 44 -11.24 -12.21 -9.08
C TRP A 44 -11.40 -10.69 -9.12
N GLY A 45 -12.57 -10.23 -8.74
CA GLY A 45 -12.96 -8.83 -8.75
C GLY A 45 -14.44 -8.64 -9.03
N CYS A 46 -14.84 -7.43 -9.37
CA CYS A 46 -16.25 -7.08 -9.60
C CYS A 46 -16.85 -7.77 -10.83
N ASP A 47 -16.09 -7.94 -11.92
CA ASP A 47 -16.59 -8.67 -13.09
C ASP A 47 -16.85 -10.16 -12.75
N TYR A 48 -16.01 -10.75 -11.93
CA TYR A 48 -16.24 -12.11 -11.43
C TYR A 48 -17.49 -12.16 -10.53
N TYR A 49 -17.67 -11.15 -9.69
CA TYR A 49 -18.87 -11.02 -8.85
C TYR A 49 -20.15 -10.93 -9.69
N LEU A 50 -20.16 -10.11 -10.72
CA LEU A 50 -21.31 -9.95 -11.61
C LEU A 50 -21.70 -11.24 -12.34
N GLN A 51 -20.75 -12.13 -12.58
CA GLN A 51 -20.99 -13.41 -13.23
C GLN A 51 -21.39 -14.52 -12.26
N THR A 52 -20.85 -14.53 -11.05
CA THR A 52 -20.93 -15.68 -10.14
C THR A 52 -21.62 -15.37 -8.80
N GLY A 53 -21.85 -14.08 -8.49
CA GLY A 53 -22.33 -13.62 -7.19
C GLY A 53 -21.27 -13.64 -6.08
N ARG A 54 -19.97 -13.85 -6.41
CA ARG A 54 -18.86 -13.92 -5.46
C ARG A 54 -17.68 -13.11 -5.97
N MET A 55 -16.91 -12.48 -5.07
CA MET A 55 -15.72 -11.71 -5.44
C MET A 55 -14.50 -12.60 -5.77
N MET A 56 -14.49 -13.83 -5.27
CA MET A 56 -13.47 -14.86 -5.50
C MET A 56 -14.08 -16.26 -5.41
N ASP A 57 -13.32 -17.29 -5.78
CA ASP A 57 -13.71 -18.69 -5.59
C ASP A 57 -13.99 -19.01 -4.12
N GLU A 58 -14.80 -20.01 -3.86
CA GLU A 58 -15.17 -20.44 -2.50
C GLU A 58 -13.94 -20.89 -1.70
N ASP A 59 -12.99 -21.53 -2.35
CA ASP A 59 -11.71 -21.97 -1.82
C ASP A 59 -10.57 -20.95 -2.00
N GLY A 60 -10.88 -19.74 -2.46
CA GLY A 60 -9.90 -18.71 -2.86
C GLY A 60 -8.82 -18.44 -1.81
N LEU A 61 -9.19 -18.34 -0.53
CA LEU A 61 -8.24 -18.18 0.55
C LEU A 61 -7.28 -19.39 0.70
N SER A 62 -7.74 -20.59 0.41
CA SER A 62 -6.89 -21.78 0.45
C SER A 62 -5.96 -21.84 -0.77
N ARG A 63 -6.47 -21.44 -1.94
CA ARG A 63 -5.68 -21.41 -3.19
C ARG A 63 -4.50 -20.44 -3.08
N VAL A 64 -4.72 -19.24 -2.57
CA VAL A 64 -3.64 -18.24 -2.48
C VAL A 64 -2.52 -18.64 -1.53
N LYS A 65 -2.77 -19.50 -0.54
CA LYS A 65 -1.73 -20.01 0.38
C LYS A 65 -0.64 -20.84 -0.30
N ALA A 66 -0.88 -21.30 -1.52
CA ALA A 66 0.12 -22.05 -2.30
C ALA A 66 1.16 -21.14 -2.97
N PHE A 67 0.99 -19.82 -2.94
CA PHE A 67 1.87 -18.84 -3.56
C PHE A 67 2.81 -18.19 -2.53
N ASP A 68 3.90 -17.63 -3.02
CA ASP A 68 4.88 -16.92 -2.19
C ASP A 68 4.46 -15.47 -1.91
N ALA A 69 3.69 -14.88 -2.84
CA ALA A 69 3.10 -13.55 -2.70
C ALA A 69 1.83 -13.41 -3.55
N ILE A 70 1.06 -12.35 -3.26
CA ILE A 70 -0.11 -11.92 -4.04
C ILE A 70 0.21 -10.54 -4.62
N TYR A 71 0.00 -10.37 -5.92
CA TYR A 71 0.11 -9.10 -6.62
C TYR A 71 -1.28 -8.67 -7.08
N LEU A 72 -1.82 -7.65 -6.39
CA LEU A 72 -3.18 -7.15 -6.57
C LEU A 72 -3.14 -5.83 -7.34
N GLY A 73 -4.09 -5.65 -8.26
CA GLY A 73 -4.33 -4.38 -8.93
C GLY A 73 -5.30 -3.50 -8.17
N ALA A 74 -6.38 -3.11 -8.80
CA ALA A 74 -7.40 -2.27 -8.20
C ALA A 74 -8.74 -3.00 -8.10
N ILE A 75 -9.51 -2.72 -7.06
CA ILE A 75 -10.81 -3.33 -6.85
C ILE A 75 -11.87 -2.22 -6.75
N GLY A 76 -12.98 -2.43 -7.42
CA GLY A 76 -14.15 -1.56 -7.40
C GLY A 76 -14.72 -1.32 -8.79
N ASP A 77 -16.06 -1.39 -8.90
CA ASP A 77 -16.82 -1.10 -10.12
C ASP A 77 -18.13 -0.44 -9.71
N PRO A 78 -18.56 0.67 -10.36
CA PRO A 78 -19.80 1.35 -10.01
C PRO A 78 -21.05 0.46 -10.04
N ARG A 79 -21.00 -0.68 -10.72
CA ARG A 79 -22.08 -1.69 -10.77
C ARG A 79 -22.17 -2.57 -9.52
N VAL A 80 -21.15 -2.56 -8.67
CA VAL A 80 -21.06 -3.37 -7.44
C VAL A 80 -20.91 -2.43 -6.24
N PRO A 81 -21.73 -2.56 -5.19
CA PRO A 81 -21.61 -1.72 -3.99
C PRO A 81 -20.21 -1.85 -3.34
N ASP A 82 -19.60 -0.72 -3.00
CA ASP A 82 -18.21 -0.64 -2.50
C ASP A 82 -17.94 -1.55 -1.29
N HIS A 83 -18.93 -1.67 -0.39
CA HIS A 83 -18.79 -2.52 0.79
C HIS A 83 -18.69 -4.01 0.47
N ILE A 84 -19.20 -4.47 -0.68
CA ILE A 84 -19.09 -5.87 -1.14
C ILE A 84 -17.67 -6.13 -1.61
N SER A 85 -17.11 -5.27 -2.47
CA SER A 85 -15.79 -5.46 -3.05
C SER A 85 -14.69 -5.48 -1.98
N ALA A 86 -14.76 -4.59 -1.01
CA ALA A 86 -13.80 -4.57 0.11
C ALA A 86 -13.99 -5.77 1.05
N ARG A 87 -15.23 -6.04 1.49
CA ARG A 87 -15.54 -7.07 2.49
C ARG A 87 -15.31 -8.49 2.01
N ASP A 88 -15.61 -8.76 0.74
CA ASP A 88 -15.64 -10.13 0.22
C ASP A 88 -14.37 -10.51 -0.56
N LEU A 89 -13.39 -9.59 -0.71
CA LEU A 89 -12.09 -9.88 -1.31
C LEU A 89 -10.91 -9.36 -0.45
N ILE A 90 -10.81 -8.04 -0.26
CA ILE A 90 -9.63 -7.42 0.34
C ILE A 90 -9.51 -7.75 1.84
N LEU A 91 -10.56 -7.52 2.61
CA LEU A 91 -10.54 -7.73 4.06
C LEU A 91 -10.33 -9.20 4.45
N PRO A 92 -10.91 -10.21 3.77
CA PRO A 92 -10.58 -11.61 4.02
C PRO A 92 -9.09 -11.93 3.84
N PHE A 93 -8.41 -11.39 2.84
CA PHE A 93 -6.97 -11.58 2.69
C PHE A 93 -6.21 -10.99 3.87
N ARG A 94 -6.46 -9.74 4.20
CA ARG A 94 -5.79 -9.04 5.31
C ARG A 94 -5.97 -9.79 6.64
N GLN A 95 -7.19 -10.19 6.96
CA GLN A 95 -7.54 -10.84 8.23
C GLN A 95 -7.16 -12.32 8.29
N ARG A 96 -7.53 -13.10 7.26
CA ARG A 96 -7.38 -14.57 7.26
C ARG A 96 -5.98 -15.06 6.89
N LEU A 97 -5.19 -14.20 6.23
CA LEU A 97 -3.79 -14.47 5.94
C LEU A 97 -2.84 -13.75 6.93
N GLY A 98 -3.37 -13.18 8.00
CA GLY A 98 -2.55 -12.52 9.02
C GLY A 98 -1.70 -11.36 8.50
N GLN A 99 -2.16 -10.67 7.45
CA GLN A 99 -1.49 -9.51 6.86
C GLN A 99 -1.77 -8.26 7.71
N TYR A 100 -1.35 -8.27 8.96
CA TYR A 100 -1.70 -7.22 9.91
C TYR A 100 -0.92 -5.92 9.76
N VAL A 101 0.08 -5.88 8.91
CA VAL A 101 0.82 -4.67 8.57
C VAL A 101 0.40 -4.19 7.19
N ASN A 102 -0.08 -2.95 7.09
CA ASN A 102 -0.15 -2.26 5.81
C ASN A 102 0.98 -1.22 5.77
N LEU A 103 1.99 -1.49 4.94
CA LEU A 103 3.17 -0.66 4.79
C LEU A 103 2.99 0.27 3.59
N ARG A 104 3.00 1.57 3.82
CA ARG A 104 2.77 2.59 2.79
C ARG A 104 3.88 3.64 2.79
N PRO A 105 4.85 3.55 1.86
CA PRO A 105 5.80 4.63 1.62
C PRO A 105 5.07 5.88 1.09
N MET A 106 5.40 7.04 1.66
CA MET A 106 4.91 8.36 1.25
C MET A 106 6.14 9.19 0.96
N ARG A 107 6.65 9.08 -0.27
CA ARG A 107 7.91 9.69 -0.68
C ARG A 107 7.71 10.46 -1.98
N LEU A 108 8.18 11.70 -1.98
CA LEU A 108 8.29 12.49 -3.20
C LEU A 108 9.45 11.95 -4.03
N LEU A 109 9.15 11.33 -5.17
CA LEU A 109 10.17 10.83 -6.08
C LEU A 109 10.79 11.96 -6.89
N SER A 110 12.06 11.82 -7.27
CA SER A 110 12.76 12.77 -8.16
C SER A 110 11.98 12.94 -9.47
N GLY A 111 11.84 14.17 -9.94
CA GLY A 111 11.07 14.50 -11.14
C GLY A 111 9.56 14.67 -10.95
N ILE A 112 9.04 14.45 -9.73
CA ILE A 112 7.65 14.77 -9.37
C ILE A 112 7.62 16.10 -8.59
N THR A 113 6.60 16.91 -8.85
CA THR A 113 6.36 18.16 -8.13
C THR A 113 5.32 17.93 -7.05
N SER A 114 5.65 18.27 -5.80
CA SER A 114 4.68 18.27 -4.72
C SER A 114 3.69 19.45 -4.88
N PRO A 115 2.42 19.28 -4.51
CA PRO A 115 1.49 20.41 -4.39
C PRO A 115 1.86 21.39 -3.25
N LEU A 116 2.76 20.99 -2.35
CA LEU A 116 3.25 21.84 -1.27
C LEU A 116 4.33 22.81 -1.80
N ALA A 117 4.14 24.11 -1.55
CA ALA A 117 5.11 25.13 -1.94
C ALA A 117 6.47 24.90 -1.27
N ASN A 118 7.55 25.01 -2.06
CA ASN A 118 8.94 24.96 -1.56
C ASN A 118 9.29 23.66 -0.81
N ARG A 119 8.75 22.51 -1.24
CA ARG A 119 9.08 21.18 -0.70
C ARG A 119 9.72 20.31 -1.77
N GLY A 120 10.83 19.67 -1.41
CA GLY A 120 11.58 18.76 -2.25
C GLY A 120 11.60 17.32 -1.74
N THR A 121 12.32 16.47 -2.43
CA THR A 121 12.46 15.04 -2.11
C THR A 121 13.02 14.77 -0.70
N ALA A 122 13.85 15.69 -0.18
CA ALA A 122 14.38 15.60 1.18
C ALA A 122 13.35 15.93 2.27
N ASP A 123 12.27 16.65 1.92
CA ASP A 123 11.24 17.08 2.86
C ASP A 123 10.12 16.04 3.02
N ILE A 124 9.84 15.26 1.97
CA ILE A 124 8.74 14.29 1.94
C ILE A 124 9.32 12.90 1.71
N ASP A 125 9.67 12.24 2.81
CA ASP A 125 10.15 10.85 2.87
C ASP A 125 9.69 10.23 4.18
N MET A 126 8.48 9.70 4.18
CA MET A 126 7.81 9.08 5.31
C MET A 126 7.36 7.67 4.98
N ILE A 127 7.18 6.85 6.00
CA ILE A 127 6.55 5.52 5.89
C ILE A 127 5.42 5.45 6.91
N CYS A 128 4.21 5.09 6.47
CA CYS A 128 3.13 4.75 7.37
C CYS A 128 3.07 3.22 7.57
N VAL A 129 3.09 2.82 8.83
CA VAL A 129 2.83 1.46 9.29
C VAL A 129 1.42 1.46 9.86
N ARG A 130 0.44 1.09 9.01
CA ARG A 130 -0.99 1.06 9.33
C ARG A 130 -1.36 -0.33 9.86
N GLU A 131 -2.05 -0.40 10.99
CA GLU A 131 -2.72 -1.63 11.42
C GLU A 131 -3.75 -2.04 10.36
N ASN A 132 -3.86 -3.32 10.03
CA ASN A 132 -4.54 -3.77 8.83
C ASN A 132 -5.62 -4.85 9.05
N SER A 133 -5.88 -5.27 10.28
CA SER A 133 -6.76 -6.41 10.59
C SER A 133 -7.80 -6.14 11.67
N GLU A 134 -7.62 -5.09 12.46
CA GLU A 134 -8.49 -4.69 13.56
C GLU A 134 -9.08 -3.28 13.30
N GLY A 135 -9.54 -2.62 14.36
CA GLY A 135 -10.14 -1.30 14.30
C GLY A 135 -11.56 -1.33 13.77
N GLU A 136 -11.95 -0.27 13.11
CA GLU A 136 -13.30 -0.06 12.58
C GLU A 136 -13.63 -1.01 11.41
N TYR A 137 -12.60 -1.59 10.78
CA TYR A 137 -12.75 -2.54 9.65
C TYR A 137 -12.84 -4.01 10.09
N CYS A 138 -12.99 -4.27 11.41
CA CYS A 138 -13.13 -5.63 11.94
C CYS A 138 -14.43 -6.34 11.53
N GLY A 139 -15.43 -5.59 11.01
CA GLY A 139 -16.69 -6.14 10.53
C GLY A 139 -17.73 -6.42 11.62
N ILE A 140 -17.55 -5.93 12.85
CA ILE A 140 -18.52 -6.05 13.94
C ILE A 140 -19.47 -4.84 13.92
N GLY A 141 -20.77 -5.11 13.89
CA GLY A 141 -21.81 -4.10 13.83
C GLY A 141 -23.09 -4.64 13.24
N GLY A 142 -24.03 -3.76 12.98
CA GLY A 142 -25.31 -4.14 12.39
C GLY A 142 -26.23 -2.97 12.11
N ARG A 143 -27.40 -3.30 11.58
CA ARG A 143 -28.49 -2.36 11.35
C ARG A 143 -29.79 -2.91 11.95
N LEU A 144 -30.58 -2.04 12.55
CA LEU A 144 -31.93 -2.32 13.03
C LEU A 144 -32.89 -1.39 12.30
N HIS A 145 -34.12 -1.84 12.10
CA HIS A 145 -35.21 -1.08 11.47
C HIS A 145 -34.87 -0.50 10.11
N ALA A 146 -34.09 -1.22 9.29
CA ALA A 146 -33.61 -0.76 7.99
C ALA A 146 -34.73 -0.26 7.09
N GLY A 147 -34.54 0.90 6.46
CA GLY A 147 -35.53 1.55 5.56
C GLY A 147 -36.69 2.26 6.27
N THR A 148 -36.65 2.43 7.59
CA THR A 148 -37.61 3.19 8.37
C THR A 148 -37.00 4.46 8.97
N PRO A 149 -37.80 5.45 9.42
CA PRO A 149 -37.29 6.63 10.12
C PRO A 149 -36.55 6.32 11.42
N ASP A 150 -36.78 5.15 12.00
CA ASP A 150 -36.12 4.68 13.24
C ASP A 150 -34.92 3.77 12.96
N GLU A 151 -34.40 3.82 11.74
CA GLU A 151 -33.22 3.01 11.36
C GLU A 151 -31.99 3.39 12.19
N LEU A 152 -31.35 2.37 12.78
CA LEU A 152 -30.12 2.51 13.54
C LEU A 152 -29.02 1.67 12.88
N ALA A 153 -27.83 2.23 12.76
CA ALA A 153 -26.63 1.52 12.34
C ALA A 153 -25.53 1.62 13.39
N GLU A 154 -24.86 0.52 13.66
CA GLU A 154 -23.72 0.44 14.56
C GLU A 154 -22.53 -0.19 13.87
N GLN A 155 -21.34 0.41 14.05
CA GLN A 155 -20.05 -0.11 13.63
C GLN A 155 -19.09 -0.07 14.80
N THR A 156 -18.67 -1.24 15.28
CA THR A 156 -17.79 -1.37 16.45
C THR A 156 -16.32 -1.43 16.03
N GLY A 157 -15.50 -0.53 16.54
CA GLY A 157 -14.05 -0.60 16.43
C GLY A 157 -13.45 -1.52 17.50
N VAL A 158 -12.72 -2.55 17.11
CA VAL A 158 -12.07 -3.51 18.03
C VAL A 158 -10.57 -3.31 18.01
N PHE A 159 -9.99 -3.12 19.20
CA PHE A 159 -8.56 -2.91 19.40
C PHE A 159 -8.08 -3.87 20.49
N THR A 160 -7.22 -4.82 20.14
CA THR A 160 -6.65 -5.73 21.12
C THR A 160 -5.24 -5.28 21.52
N ARG A 161 -4.84 -5.50 22.75
CA ARG A 161 -3.46 -5.25 23.20
C ARG A 161 -2.46 -5.94 22.30
N ARG A 162 -2.69 -7.21 21.96
CA ARG A 162 -1.84 -8.00 21.05
C ARG A 162 -1.75 -7.39 19.66
N GLY A 163 -2.88 -6.94 19.10
CA GLY A 163 -2.92 -6.28 17.77
C GLY A 163 -2.11 -5.00 17.76
N ILE A 164 -2.25 -4.17 18.81
CA ILE A 164 -1.49 -2.93 18.96
C ILE A 164 0.00 -3.24 19.16
N GLU A 165 0.36 -4.16 20.04
CA GLU A 165 1.78 -4.51 20.29
C GLU A 165 2.51 -4.95 19.02
N ARG A 166 1.92 -5.83 18.21
CA ARG A 166 2.58 -6.37 17.02
C ARG A 166 2.81 -5.29 15.97
N ILE A 167 1.83 -4.41 15.72
CA ILE A 167 1.98 -3.35 14.72
C ILE A 167 2.95 -2.27 15.18
N VAL A 168 2.90 -1.90 16.46
CA VAL A 168 3.80 -0.90 17.06
C VAL A 168 5.25 -1.41 17.06
N ARG A 169 5.46 -2.67 17.45
CA ARG A 169 6.81 -3.30 17.42
C ARG A 169 7.37 -3.36 16.00
N TYR A 170 6.53 -3.65 15.00
CA TYR A 170 6.94 -3.60 13.60
C TYR A 170 7.34 -2.18 13.18
N ALA A 171 6.56 -1.16 13.56
CA ALA A 171 6.86 0.24 13.26
C ALA A 171 8.16 0.72 13.90
N PHE A 172 8.44 0.34 15.16
CA PHE A 172 9.72 0.64 15.82
C PHE A 172 10.91 0.00 15.09
N LYS A 173 10.79 -1.26 14.64
CA LYS A 173 11.85 -1.91 13.84
C LYS A 173 12.12 -1.18 12.52
N ILE A 174 11.08 -0.69 11.86
CA ILE A 174 11.25 0.13 10.66
C ILE A 174 11.97 1.44 11.00
N ALA A 175 11.56 2.13 12.08
CA ALA A 175 12.16 3.38 12.51
C ALA A 175 13.65 3.21 12.92
N GLU A 176 13.98 2.13 13.59
CA GLU A 176 15.36 1.79 13.98
C GLU A 176 16.30 1.65 12.79
N GLY A 177 15.79 1.13 11.65
CA GLY A 177 16.54 1.00 10.39
C GLY A 177 16.63 2.28 9.57
N ARG A 178 15.97 3.39 9.96
CA ARG A 178 15.97 4.66 9.22
C ARG A 178 16.92 5.67 9.84
N PRO A 179 17.50 6.59 9.01
CA PRO A 179 18.50 7.56 9.52
C PRO A 179 17.98 8.48 10.63
N ARG A 180 16.69 8.87 10.59
CA ARG A 180 16.10 9.80 11.56
C ARG A 180 15.72 9.12 12.87
N ARG A 181 15.49 7.81 12.87
CA ARG A 181 15.10 7.01 14.04
C ARG A 181 13.95 7.63 14.83
N MET A 182 12.91 8.08 14.16
CA MET A 182 11.76 8.75 14.77
C MET A 182 10.47 8.03 14.41
N LEU A 183 9.65 7.75 15.42
CA LEU A 183 8.31 7.17 15.30
C LEU A 183 7.26 8.16 15.79
N ALA A 184 6.34 8.55 14.90
CA ALA A 184 5.15 9.32 15.24
C ALA A 184 3.97 8.35 15.46
N SER A 185 3.40 8.33 16.65
CA SER A 185 2.18 7.56 16.96
C SER A 185 0.95 8.44 16.76
N ALA A 186 0.06 8.03 15.86
CA ALA A 186 -1.23 8.65 15.63
C ALA A 186 -2.26 8.15 16.65
N THR A 187 -2.85 9.06 17.43
CA THR A 187 -3.84 8.74 18.47
C THR A 187 -5.01 9.72 18.44
N LYS A 188 -6.08 9.42 19.15
CA LYS A 188 -7.18 10.35 19.49
C LYS A 188 -7.67 10.10 20.93
N SER A 189 -6.73 9.83 21.84
CA SER A 189 -7.02 9.47 23.23
C SER A 189 -7.75 10.55 24.03
N ASN A 190 -7.72 11.80 23.58
CA ASN A 190 -8.52 12.87 24.19
C ASN A 190 -10.04 12.74 23.91
N ALA A 191 -10.46 11.93 22.94
CA ALA A 191 -11.86 11.72 22.59
C ALA A 191 -12.25 10.25 22.63
N LEU A 192 -11.40 9.34 22.15
CA LEU A 192 -11.64 7.90 22.14
C LEU A 192 -11.01 7.27 23.41
N GLN A 193 -11.61 7.54 24.55
CA GLN A 193 -11.05 7.31 25.88
C GLN A 193 -10.78 5.83 26.24
N HIS A 194 -11.35 4.87 25.52
CA HIS A 194 -11.07 3.46 25.77
C HIS A 194 -10.02 2.92 24.81
N VAL A 195 -10.30 2.92 23.53
CA VAL A 195 -9.45 2.28 22.51
C VAL A 195 -8.12 3.00 22.33
N MET A 196 -8.13 4.35 22.28
CA MET A 196 -6.91 5.11 22.05
C MET A 196 -6.08 5.37 23.32
N VAL A 197 -6.67 5.29 24.50
CA VAL A 197 -5.89 5.24 25.75
C VAL A 197 -5.12 3.91 25.83
N LEU A 198 -5.78 2.78 25.52
CA LEU A 198 -5.08 1.50 25.39
C LEU A 198 -3.97 1.54 24.36
N TRP A 199 -4.22 2.18 23.19
CA TRP A 199 -3.20 2.40 22.15
C TRP A 199 -1.98 3.13 22.72
N ASP A 200 -2.18 4.27 23.38
CA ASP A 200 -1.10 5.09 23.96
C ASP A 200 -0.30 4.32 25.03
N GLU A 201 -0.99 3.56 25.91
CA GLU A 201 -0.33 2.74 26.92
C GLU A 201 0.58 1.67 26.31
N VAL A 202 0.08 0.97 25.28
CA VAL A 202 0.84 -0.08 24.59
C VAL A 202 2.02 0.50 23.84
N VAL A 203 1.82 1.62 23.11
CA VAL A 203 2.91 2.31 22.42
C VAL A 203 4.01 2.71 23.38
N ALA A 204 3.65 3.32 24.53
CA ALA A 204 4.62 3.70 25.57
C ALA A 204 5.31 2.49 26.21
N GLY A 205 4.62 1.36 26.30
CA GLY A 205 5.20 0.09 26.77
C GLY A 205 6.26 -0.45 25.85
N VAL A 206 5.93 -0.58 24.55
CA VAL A 206 6.84 -1.08 23.52
C VAL A 206 8.04 -0.15 23.28
N ALA A 207 7.85 1.17 23.40
CA ALA A 207 8.94 2.15 23.25
C ALA A 207 10.15 1.88 24.16
N LYS A 208 9.93 1.29 25.33
CA LYS A 208 11.01 0.93 26.27
C LYS A 208 11.97 -0.12 25.71
N GLU A 209 11.53 -0.92 24.74
CA GLU A 209 12.35 -1.92 24.06
C GLU A 209 13.23 -1.30 22.96
N PHE A 210 12.97 -0.04 22.56
CA PHE A 210 13.65 0.66 21.45
C PHE A 210 14.19 2.04 21.90
N PRO A 211 15.16 2.10 22.82
CA PRO A 211 15.63 3.35 23.42
C PRO A 211 16.30 4.31 22.42
N GLU A 212 16.75 3.80 21.27
CA GLU A 212 17.40 4.60 20.21
C GLU A 212 16.40 5.27 19.24
N VAL A 213 15.09 4.99 19.39
CA VAL A 213 14.04 5.55 18.53
C VAL A 213 13.28 6.61 19.29
N GLU A 214 13.28 7.85 18.76
CA GLU A 214 12.49 8.94 19.32
C GLU A 214 11.01 8.71 19.08
N LEU A 215 10.22 8.54 20.15
CA LEU A 215 8.77 8.43 20.06
C LEU A 215 8.12 9.81 20.20
N ARG A 216 7.28 10.18 19.24
CA ARG A 216 6.42 11.38 19.31
C ARG A 216 4.95 10.97 19.19
N LYS A 217 4.15 11.43 20.13
CA LYS A 217 2.69 11.24 20.12
C LYS A 217 2.00 12.45 19.50
N TYR A 218 1.08 12.19 18.58
CA TYR A 218 0.25 13.22 17.96
C TYR A 218 -1.22 12.80 17.96
N HIS A 219 -2.13 13.73 18.26
CA HIS A 219 -3.52 13.55 17.86
C HIS A 219 -3.62 13.54 16.33
N VAL A 220 -4.45 12.65 15.78
CA VAL A 220 -4.51 12.39 14.33
C VAL A 220 -4.79 13.62 13.48
N ASP A 221 -5.64 14.54 13.97
CA ASP A 221 -5.93 15.82 13.35
C ASP A 221 -4.70 16.75 13.32
N ALA A 222 -3.97 16.82 14.42
CA ALA A 222 -2.71 17.58 14.50
C ALA A 222 -1.62 16.93 13.62
N LEU A 223 -1.57 15.60 13.54
CA LEU A 223 -0.64 14.89 12.67
C LEU A 223 -0.95 15.16 11.20
N ALA A 224 -2.23 15.12 10.80
CA ALA A 224 -2.67 15.43 9.44
C ALA A 224 -2.25 16.86 9.03
N ALA A 225 -2.47 17.85 9.92
CA ALA A 225 -2.00 19.20 9.69
C ALA A 225 -0.47 19.29 9.58
N ARG A 226 0.26 18.53 10.42
CA ARG A 226 1.72 18.50 10.41
C ARG A 226 2.29 17.86 9.14
N MET A 227 1.66 16.85 8.58
CA MET A 227 2.04 16.25 7.30
C MET A 227 2.06 17.27 6.17
N ILE A 228 1.18 18.28 6.22
CA ILE A 228 1.11 19.35 5.24
C ILE A 228 2.11 20.47 5.56
N THR A 229 2.15 20.91 6.81
CA THR A 229 2.92 22.11 7.20
C THR A 229 4.39 21.82 7.44
N HIS A 230 4.72 20.67 7.99
CA HIS A 230 6.09 20.30 8.40
C HIS A 230 6.41 18.81 8.08
N PRO A 231 6.22 18.32 6.83
CA PRO A 231 6.46 16.92 6.47
C PRO A 231 7.87 16.46 6.77
N GLN A 232 8.87 17.36 6.63
CA GLN A 232 10.28 17.07 6.87
C GLN A 232 10.61 16.67 8.32
N THR A 233 9.67 16.87 9.25
CA THR A 233 9.85 16.50 10.67
C THR A 233 9.30 15.11 10.99
N LEU A 234 8.72 14.43 10.02
CA LEU A 234 8.14 13.10 10.15
C LEU A 234 9.03 12.06 9.46
N ASP A 235 9.04 10.84 10.00
CA ASP A 235 9.83 9.72 9.47
C ASP A 235 8.96 8.48 9.35
N VAL A 236 8.78 7.73 10.44
CA VAL A 236 7.83 6.61 10.48
C VAL A 236 6.58 7.03 11.26
N ILE A 237 5.42 6.68 10.74
CA ILE A 237 4.12 6.91 11.38
C ILE A 237 3.51 5.54 11.68
N VAL A 238 3.08 5.32 12.93
CA VAL A 238 2.22 4.17 13.27
C VAL A 238 0.81 4.66 13.56
N ALA A 239 -0.17 4.00 12.95
CA ALA A 239 -1.57 4.38 13.03
C ALA A 239 -2.50 3.16 13.08
N SER A 240 -3.68 3.35 13.69
CA SER A 240 -4.79 2.39 13.57
C SER A 240 -5.25 2.26 12.12
N ASN A 241 -6.11 1.29 11.86
CA ASN A 241 -6.57 0.98 10.52
C ASN A 241 -7.21 2.22 9.83
N LEU A 242 -8.22 2.82 10.44
CA LEU A 242 -8.90 4.00 9.87
C LEU A 242 -7.98 5.22 9.80
N PHE A 243 -7.21 5.50 10.85
CA PHE A 243 -6.33 6.66 10.85
C PHE A 243 -5.21 6.52 9.82
N GLY A 244 -4.64 5.32 9.69
CA GLY A 244 -3.62 5.04 8.69
C GLY A 244 -4.15 5.17 7.26
N ASP A 245 -5.41 4.79 7.01
CA ASP A 245 -6.05 4.96 5.70
C ASP A 245 -6.10 6.43 5.30
N ILE A 246 -6.68 7.26 6.16
CA ILE A 246 -6.84 8.71 5.90
C ILE A 246 -5.49 9.41 5.76
N LEU A 247 -4.55 9.14 6.68
CA LEU A 247 -3.23 9.79 6.68
C LEU A 247 -2.40 9.43 5.44
N THR A 248 -2.53 8.22 4.94
CA THR A 248 -1.76 7.80 3.77
C THR A 248 -2.27 8.39 2.46
N ASP A 249 -3.55 8.71 2.35
CA ASP A 249 -4.09 9.46 1.22
C ASP A 249 -3.56 10.90 1.20
N ILE A 250 -3.48 11.55 2.37
CA ILE A 250 -2.81 12.85 2.51
C ILE A 250 -1.33 12.72 2.09
N GLY A 251 -0.64 11.69 2.59
CA GLY A 251 0.76 11.41 2.26
C GLY A 251 0.99 11.23 0.76
N SER A 252 0.11 10.50 0.09
CA SER A 252 0.17 10.27 -1.35
C SER A 252 -0.09 11.55 -2.14
N ALA A 253 -1.07 12.34 -1.71
CA ALA A 253 -1.40 13.62 -2.35
C ALA A 253 -0.20 14.59 -2.28
N ILE A 254 0.43 14.75 -1.12
CA ILE A 254 1.60 15.63 -0.97
C ILE A 254 2.86 15.08 -1.67
N SER A 255 2.92 13.78 -1.95
CA SER A 255 3.96 13.15 -2.75
C SER A 255 3.73 13.29 -4.27
N GLY A 256 2.67 13.99 -4.68
CA GLY A 256 2.42 14.45 -6.04
C GLY A 256 1.35 13.68 -6.81
N SER A 257 1.14 12.40 -6.57
CA SER A 257 0.07 11.63 -7.23
C SER A 257 -0.22 10.31 -6.50
N LEU A 258 -1.50 9.95 -6.42
CA LEU A 258 -1.92 8.60 -6.02
C LEU A 258 -1.41 7.52 -7.00
N GLY A 259 -1.21 7.88 -8.28
CA GLY A 259 -0.71 6.97 -9.31
C GLY A 259 0.74 6.50 -9.12
N VAL A 260 1.46 7.05 -8.12
CA VAL A 260 2.83 6.60 -7.77
C VAL A 260 2.92 5.93 -6.40
N ALA A 261 1.82 5.81 -5.67
CA ALA A 261 1.82 5.35 -4.29
C ALA A 261 1.55 3.83 -4.18
N PRO A 262 2.50 3.04 -3.67
CA PRO A 262 2.34 1.61 -3.46
C PRO A 262 1.88 1.28 -2.05
N GLY A 263 1.42 0.05 -1.85
CA GLY A 263 1.14 -0.52 -0.54
C GLY A 263 1.52 -1.99 -0.44
N GLY A 264 1.95 -2.41 0.74
CA GLY A 264 2.18 -3.82 1.06
C GLY A 264 1.34 -4.25 2.24
N ASN A 265 0.50 -5.26 2.06
CA ASN A 265 -0.23 -5.94 3.13
C ASN A 265 0.61 -7.13 3.58
N ILE A 266 1.29 -6.99 4.70
CA ILE A 266 2.38 -7.88 5.07
C ILE A 266 2.00 -8.79 6.24
N ASN A 267 2.27 -10.08 6.08
CA ASN A 267 2.42 -11.03 7.17
C ASN A 267 3.91 -11.12 7.52
N PRO A 268 4.36 -10.44 8.58
CA PRO A 268 5.78 -10.41 8.93
C PRO A 268 6.36 -11.77 9.28
N GLU A 269 5.55 -12.69 9.79
CA GLU A 269 5.95 -14.06 10.14
C GLU A 269 6.10 -14.96 8.91
N ARG A 270 5.62 -14.50 7.73
CA ARG A 270 5.67 -15.24 6.43
C ARG A 270 5.06 -16.64 6.49
N THR A 271 4.09 -16.86 7.36
CA THR A 271 3.34 -18.11 7.46
C THR A 271 2.30 -18.28 6.37
N THR A 272 1.93 -17.17 5.73
CA THR A 272 1.01 -17.06 4.60
C THR A 272 1.52 -15.96 3.67
N PRO A 273 1.10 -15.93 2.39
CA PRO A 273 1.56 -14.92 1.45
C PRO A 273 1.16 -13.51 1.88
N SER A 274 2.06 -12.57 1.68
CA SER A 274 1.79 -11.13 1.75
C SER A 274 1.24 -10.64 0.41
N MET A 275 0.52 -9.51 0.41
CA MET A 275 -0.13 -8.95 -0.77
C MET A 275 0.40 -7.55 -1.04
N PHE A 276 0.70 -7.25 -2.30
CA PHE A 276 1.25 -5.97 -2.75
C PHE A 276 0.36 -5.36 -3.81
N GLU A 277 0.03 -4.07 -3.65
CA GLU A 277 -0.96 -3.38 -4.45
C GLU A 277 -0.62 -1.90 -4.64
N PRO A 278 -1.00 -1.24 -5.75
CA PRO A 278 -1.12 0.20 -5.77
C PRO A 278 -2.23 0.63 -4.80
N ILE A 279 -2.12 1.82 -4.19
CA ILE A 279 -3.16 2.27 -3.26
C ILE A 279 -4.31 3.03 -3.94
N HIS A 280 -4.16 3.37 -5.24
CA HIS A 280 -5.25 3.97 -6.01
C HIS A 280 -6.39 2.97 -6.27
N GLY A 281 -7.60 3.48 -6.48
CA GLY A 281 -8.78 2.68 -6.86
C GLY A 281 -8.76 2.26 -8.33
N SER A 282 -9.89 1.73 -8.79
CA SER A 282 -10.10 1.22 -10.15
C SER A 282 -10.20 2.30 -11.24
N ALA A 283 -10.41 3.56 -10.87
CA ALA A 283 -10.53 4.72 -11.76
C ALA A 283 -11.36 4.43 -13.04
N PRO A 284 -12.67 4.14 -12.88
CA PRO A 284 -13.52 3.68 -13.98
C PRO A 284 -13.66 4.71 -15.11
N ASP A 285 -13.42 5.99 -14.80
CA ASP A 285 -13.46 7.11 -15.75
C ASP A 285 -12.33 7.06 -16.79
N ILE A 286 -11.18 6.47 -16.45
CA ILE A 286 -10.03 6.34 -17.36
C ILE A 286 -9.72 4.89 -17.76
N ALA A 287 -10.44 3.92 -17.20
CA ALA A 287 -10.26 2.50 -17.52
C ALA A 287 -10.43 2.20 -19.01
N GLY A 288 -9.54 1.41 -19.59
CA GLY A 288 -9.53 1.05 -21.01
C GLY A 288 -8.96 2.11 -21.94
N LYS A 289 -8.54 3.28 -21.42
CA LYS A 289 -7.97 4.36 -22.26
C LYS A 289 -6.45 4.27 -22.44
N GLY A 290 -5.78 3.37 -21.72
CA GLY A 290 -4.32 3.19 -21.80
C GLY A 290 -3.51 4.39 -21.32
N ILE A 291 -4.06 5.20 -20.40
CA ILE A 291 -3.43 6.41 -19.86
C ILE A 291 -3.16 6.35 -18.36
N ALA A 292 -3.50 5.24 -17.71
CA ALA A 292 -3.24 5.04 -16.29
C ALA A 292 -1.74 5.02 -15.99
N ASN A 293 -1.33 5.65 -14.91
CA ASN A 293 0.06 5.63 -14.45
C ASN A 293 0.41 4.24 -13.86
N PRO A 294 1.38 3.49 -14.40
CA PRO A 294 1.72 2.16 -13.91
C PRO A 294 2.70 2.19 -12.72
N ILE A 295 3.24 3.34 -12.33
CA ILE A 295 4.35 3.43 -11.36
C ILE A 295 3.98 2.86 -10.00
N ALA A 296 2.77 3.13 -9.50
CA ALA A 296 2.33 2.58 -8.22
C ALA A 296 2.34 1.03 -8.23
N ALA A 297 1.83 0.42 -9.31
CA ALA A 297 1.86 -1.03 -9.47
C ALA A 297 3.29 -1.56 -9.60
N ILE A 298 4.14 -0.92 -10.41
CA ILE A 298 5.56 -1.30 -10.57
C ILE A 298 6.28 -1.23 -9.22
N TRP A 299 6.08 -0.16 -8.47
CA TRP A 299 6.70 0.01 -7.14
C TRP A 299 6.14 -0.99 -6.12
N ALA A 300 4.84 -1.26 -6.11
CA ALA A 300 4.27 -2.33 -5.30
C ALA A 300 4.89 -3.69 -5.60
N GLY A 301 5.11 -3.99 -6.88
CA GLY A 301 5.87 -5.16 -7.32
C GLY A 301 7.32 -5.16 -6.84
N ALA A 302 8.00 -4.01 -6.86
CA ALA A 302 9.34 -3.88 -6.29
C ALA A 302 9.34 -4.15 -4.77
N MET A 303 8.36 -3.62 -4.02
CA MET A 303 8.19 -3.93 -2.59
C MET A 303 7.96 -5.43 -2.35
N MET A 304 7.22 -6.10 -3.24
CA MET A 304 7.06 -7.55 -3.21
C MET A 304 8.40 -8.28 -3.35
N LEU A 305 9.24 -7.86 -4.29
CA LEU A 305 10.57 -8.43 -4.48
C LEU A 305 11.47 -8.22 -3.24
N ASP A 306 11.46 -7.04 -2.64
CA ASP A 306 12.17 -6.78 -1.38
C ASP A 306 11.70 -7.72 -0.26
N HIS A 307 10.38 -7.87 -0.12
CA HIS A 307 9.79 -8.81 0.84
C HIS A 307 10.21 -10.25 0.58
N LEU A 308 10.35 -10.66 -0.68
CA LEU A 308 10.82 -12.00 -1.07
C LEU A 308 12.34 -12.18 -0.91
N GLY A 309 13.09 -11.12 -0.59
CA GLY A 309 14.53 -11.13 -0.34
C GLY A 309 15.37 -10.65 -1.53
N GLU A 310 14.74 -10.12 -2.57
CA GLU A 310 15.40 -9.61 -3.78
C GLU A 310 15.59 -8.08 -3.71
N ARG A 311 16.21 -7.60 -2.63
CA ARG A 311 16.45 -6.17 -2.34
C ARG A 311 17.13 -5.43 -3.48
N ALA A 312 18.14 -6.05 -4.08
CA ALA A 312 18.87 -5.43 -5.19
C ALA A 312 17.97 -5.19 -6.42
N ALA A 313 16.99 -6.08 -6.67
CA ALA A 313 16.02 -5.89 -7.75
C ALA A 313 15.05 -4.73 -7.43
N HIS A 314 14.55 -4.65 -6.18
CA HIS A 314 13.77 -3.52 -5.70
C HIS A 314 14.49 -2.20 -5.93
N ASP A 315 15.74 -2.08 -5.49
CA ASP A 315 16.49 -0.82 -5.55
C ASP A 315 16.75 -0.40 -7.01
N ARG A 316 17.05 -1.35 -7.91
CA ARG A 316 17.19 -1.07 -9.35
C ARG A 316 15.88 -0.58 -9.99
N ILE A 317 14.74 -1.19 -9.64
CA ILE A 317 13.43 -0.73 -10.15
C ILE A 317 13.15 0.69 -9.69
N LEU A 318 13.38 1.02 -8.42
CA LEU A 318 13.18 2.38 -7.92
C LEU A 318 14.10 3.40 -8.61
N GLN A 319 15.37 3.07 -8.80
CA GLN A 319 16.30 3.92 -9.55
C GLN A 319 15.84 4.14 -11.00
N ALA A 320 15.32 3.10 -11.66
CA ALA A 320 14.78 3.22 -13.02
C ALA A 320 13.54 4.14 -13.06
N ILE A 321 12.61 4.01 -12.09
CA ILE A 321 11.45 4.90 -11.95
C ILE A 321 11.92 6.35 -11.79
N GLU A 322 12.81 6.63 -10.84
CA GLU A 322 13.29 7.99 -10.56
C GLU A 322 14.05 8.59 -11.78
N SER A 323 14.81 7.77 -12.50
CA SER A 323 15.51 8.19 -13.72
C SER A 323 14.52 8.63 -14.80
N VAL A 324 13.46 7.86 -15.03
CA VAL A 324 12.43 8.19 -16.04
C VAL A 324 11.65 9.44 -15.64
N LEU A 325 11.26 9.56 -14.39
CA LEU A 325 10.52 10.73 -13.90
C LEU A 325 11.33 12.02 -13.97
N SER A 326 12.64 11.93 -13.72
CA SER A 326 13.55 13.07 -13.77
C SER A 326 13.87 13.56 -15.20
N ASP A 327 13.69 12.71 -16.21
CA ASP A 327 13.89 13.05 -17.63
C ASP A 327 12.77 13.95 -18.21
N GLU A 328 11.63 14.05 -17.51
CA GLU A 328 10.46 14.87 -17.84
C GLU A 328 9.77 14.58 -19.19
N ARG A 329 10.38 13.78 -20.07
CA ARG A 329 9.86 13.47 -21.41
C ARG A 329 8.69 12.50 -21.39
N VAL A 330 8.63 11.63 -20.38
CA VAL A 330 7.62 10.58 -20.26
C VAL A 330 6.88 10.74 -18.94
N LYS A 331 5.79 11.49 -18.95
CA LYS A 331 4.88 11.67 -17.82
C LYS A 331 3.45 11.35 -18.23
N THR A 332 2.74 10.61 -17.41
CA THR A 332 1.30 10.32 -17.59
C THR A 332 0.45 11.54 -17.24
N PRO A 333 -0.85 11.57 -17.62
CA PRO A 333 -1.72 12.73 -17.39
C PRO A 333 -1.83 13.18 -15.94
N ASP A 334 -1.82 12.27 -14.98
CA ASP A 334 -1.84 12.56 -13.53
C ASP A 334 -0.57 13.30 -13.06
N LEU A 335 0.54 13.17 -13.80
CA LEU A 335 1.80 13.89 -13.59
C LEU A 335 1.97 15.11 -14.51
N GLY A 336 0.90 15.52 -15.19
CA GLY A 336 0.88 16.67 -16.08
C GLY A 336 1.42 16.41 -17.50
N GLY A 337 1.68 15.15 -17.85
CA GLY A 337 2.15 14.76 -19.18
C GLY A 337 1.05 14.23 -20.11
N ARG A 338 1.47 13.46 -21.14
CA ARG A 338 0.58 12.84 -22.14
C ARG A 338 0.96 11.40 -22.44
N ALA A 339 1.93 10.84 -21.73
CA ALA A 339 2.38 9.48 -21.98
C ALA A 339 1.29 8.46 -21.63
N THR A 340 1.21 7.44 -22.44
CA THR A 340 0.36 6.28 -22.19
C THR A 340 0.98 5.36 -21.14
N THR A 341 0.17 4.44 -20.59
CA THR A 341 0.63 3.36 -19.70
C THR A 341 1.76 2.56 -20.36
N ALA A 342 1.63 2.25 -21.66
CA ALA A 342 2.63 1.49 -22.42
C ALA A 342 3.95 2.25 -22.58
N GLU A 343 3.90 3.56 -22.92
CA GLU A 343 5.11 4.38 -23.06
C GLU A 343 5.85 4.54 -21.72
N MET A 344 5.14 4.78 -20.62
CA MET A 344 5.74 4.83 -19.29
C MET A 344 6.39 3.50 -18.91
N THR A 345 5.71 2.37 -19.16
CA THR A 345 6.23 1.03 -18.89
C THR A 345 7.50 0.76 -19.70
N ALA A 346 7.49 1.08 -21.01
CA ALA A 346 8.65 0.91 -21.87
C ALA A 346 9.84 1.76 -21.42
N ALA A 347 9.60 3.00 -20.99
CA ALA A 347 10.64 3.88 -20.47
C ALA A 347 11.29 3.31 -19.21
N VAL A 348 10.49 2.84 -18.22
CA VAL A 348 11.01 2.21 -17.00
C VAL A 348 11.79 0.93 -17.31
N THR A 349 11.28 0.09 -18.21
CA THR A 349 11.97 -1.14 -18.63
C THR A 349 13.31 -0.83 -19.29
N SER A 350 13.35 0.20 -20.16
CA SER A 350 14.58 0.64 -20.84
C SER A 350 15.62 1.20 -19.85
N ALA A 351 15.18 2.00 -18.88
CA ALA A 351 16.05 2.52 -17.82
C ALA A 351 16.63 1.39 -16.95
N LEU A 352 15.81 0.39 -16.62
CA LEU A 352 16.23 -0.79 -15.86
C LEU A 352 17.29 -1.61 -16.64
N MET A 353 17.11 -1.78 -17.94
CA MET A 353 18.13 -2.44 -18.80
C MET A 353 19.46 -1.66 -18.86
N ALA A 354 19.40 -0.33 -18.88
CA ALA A 354 20.59 0.50 -18.94
C ALA A 354 21.41 0.44 -17.66
N SER A 355 20.75 0.38 -16.49
CA SER A 355 21.43 0.29 -15.17
C SER A 355 22.25 -1.01 -14.99
N SER A 356 21.89 -2.09 -15.67
CA SER A 356 22.61 -3.38 -15.60
C SER A 356 23.96 -3.37 -16.36
N LYS A 357 24.22 -2.35 -17.18
CA LYS A 357 25.45 -2.25 -18.00
C LYS A 357 26.54 -1.38 -17.37
N GLN A 358 26.26 -0.71 -16.26
CA GLN A 358 27.30 0.03 -15.51
C GLN A 358 27.95 -0.91 -14.50
N PRO A 359 29.28 -1.18 -14.62
CA PRO A 359 30.00 -1.92 -13.58
C PRO A 359 30.00 -1.10 -12.29
N ALA A 360 29.86 -1.80 -11.15
CA ALA A 360 29.89 -1.25 -9.80
C ALA A 360 31.23 -0.57 -9.48
#